data_a679c6804d45844635d292b8262cac04
#
_entry.id   a679c6804d45844635d292b8262cac04
#
_cell.length_a   1.000
_cell.length_b   1.000
_cell.length_c   1.000
_cell.angle_alpha   90.00
_cell.angle_beta   90.00
_cell.angle_gamma   90.00
#
_symmetry.space_group_name_H-M   'P 1'
#
loop_
_entity.id
_entity.type
_entity.pdbx_description
1 polymer ?
#
loop_
_entity_poly.entity_id
_entity_poly.type
_entity_poly.pdbx_seq_one_letter_code
_entity_poly.pdbx_strand_id
1 'polypeptide(L)'
;MRSLISTRYQTVTRAVNIEFWNSSSNSAHSLYVGSYGRGTAIDTSDIDILVEVPESNYRRYDTLKGNGQSRLLQAVRNALLSSYPRTDIRADGQVVKVQFSDGMKMEVLPAFRKPSYISTMDEYTYPDTNNGGCWLSTNPKAEQEALRSKNNMSFGLLFDTCKHIRFIRDNYFSSYHLSGIVIDS
;
A
#
# COMPACT_ATOMS: atom_id res chain seq x y z
N MET A 1 7.16 16.28 9.64
CA MET A 1 6.25 15.27 9.07
C MET A 1 6.95 14.33 8.08
N ARG A 2 7.59 14.80 6.99
CA ARG A 2 8.25 13.92 5.99
C ARG A 2 9.28 12.94 6.56
N SER A 3 10.12 13.36 7.53
CA SER A 3 11.11 12.47 8.19
C SER A 3 10.43 11.34 8.96
N LEU A 4 9.32 11.62 9.64
CA LEU A 4 8.57 10.62 10.40
C LEU A 4 7.90 9.59 9.47
N ILE A 5 7.34 10.02 8.35
CA ILE A 5 6.80 9.13 7.32
C ILE A 5 7.88 8.19 6.81
N SER A 6 9.06 8.74 6.45
CA SER A 6 10.20 7.94 5.99
C SER A 6 10.66 6.93 7.03
N THR A 7 10.77 7.33 8.30
CA THR A 7 11.17 6.42 9.39
C THR A 7 10.17 5.27 9.57
N ARG A 8 8.88 5.56 9.54
CA ARG A 8 7.81 4.55 9.66
C ARG A 8 7.78 3.60 8.47
N TYR A 9 7.91 4.15 7.25
CA TYR A 9 8.05 3.35 6.04
C TYR A 9 9.21 2.36 6.16
N GLN A 10 10.39 2.84 6.55
CA GLN A 10 11.59 2.02 6.72
C GLN A 10 11.39 0.94 7.80
N THR A 11 10.72 1.26 8.90
CA THR A 11 10.46 0.30 9.99
C THR A 11 9.48 -0.79 9.53
N VAL A 12 8.41 -0.42 8.84
CA VAL A 12 7.44 -1.37 8.24
C VAL A 12 8.13 -2.27 7.22
N THR A 13 8.89 -1.67 6.30
CA THR A 13 9.66 -2.42 5.29
C THR A 13 10.61 -3.42 5.92
N ARG A 14 11.37 -2.98 6.92
CA ARG A 14 12.30 -3.86 7.64
C ARG A 14 11.60 -5.00 8.36
N ALA A 15 10.46 -4.75 9.02
CA ALA A 15 9.71 -5.78 9.72
C ALA A 15 9.24 -6.90 8.77
N VAL A 16 8.70 -6.52 7.61
CA VAL A 16 8.28 -7.47 6.57
C VAL A 16 9.48 -8.21 5.96
N ASN A 17 10.58 -7.51 5.70
CA ASN A 17 11.80 -8.13 5.17
C ASN A 17 12.42 -9.14 6.15
N ILE A 18 12.40 -8.89 7.44
CA ILE A 18 12.87 -9.86 8.44
C ILE A 18 12.02 -11.12 8.41
N GLU A 19 10.68 -10.97 8.39
CA GLU A 19 9.75 -12.10 8.43
C GLU A 19 9.79 -12.96 7.16
N PHE A 20 9.80 -12.34 5.98
CA PHE A 20 9.57 -13.05 4.72
C PHE A 20 10.81 -13.25 3.86
N TRP A 21 11.81 -12.36 3.97
CA TRP A 21 12.99 -12.36 3.12
C TRP A 21 14.29 -12.73 3.87
N ASN A 22 14.22 -12.97 5.17
CA ASN A 22 15.38 -13.15 6.03
C ASN A 22 16.44 -12.03 5.85
N SER A 23 15.98 -10.81 5.70
CA SER A 23 16.78 -9.62 5.41
C SER A 23 16.40 -8.47 6.33
N SER A 24 17.38 -7.68 6.77
CA SER A 24 17.16 -6.48 7.57
C SER A 24 17.07 -5.20 6.73
N SER A 25 16.94 -5.30 5.41
CA SER A 25 16.78 -4.14 4.54
C SER A 25 15.56 -3.30 4.92
N ASN A 26 15.72 -2.00 4.98
CA ASN A 26 14.66 -1.04 5.26
C ASN A 26 14.12 -0.33 4.01
N SER A 27 14.54 -0.76 2.82
CA SER A 27 14.18 -0.12 1.55
C SER A 27 13.85 -1.11 0.43
N ALA A 28 14.37 -2.36 0.49
CA ALA A 28 14.05 -3.38 -0.51
C ALA A 28 12.63 -3.93 -0.32
N HIS A 29 12.05 -4.44 -1.39
CA HIS A 29 10.76 -5.15 -1.41
C HIS A 29 9.57 -4.33 -0.91
N SER A 30 9.62 -3.01 -1.12
CA SER A 30 8.49 -2.14 -0.82
C SER A 30 8.45 -0.91 -1.71
N LEU A 31 7.28 -0.34 -1.87
CA LEU A 31 7.08 0.93 -2.58
C LEU A 31 5.86 1.67 -2.04
N TYR A 32 5.90 2.99 -2.12
CA TYR A 32 4.70 3.80 -1.90
C TYR A 32 3.70 3.57 -3.02
N VAL A 33 2.45 3.40 -2.65
CA VAL A 33 1.31 3.28 -3.58
C VAL A 33 0.25 4.33 -3.22
N GLY A 34 -0.96 4.22 -3.73
CA GLY A 34 -2.00 5.18 -3.44
C GLY A 34 -1.60 6.61 -3.82
N SER A 35 -2.10 7.58 -3.07
CA SER A 35 -1.85 9.01 -3.33
C SER A 35 -0.38 9.41 -3.15
N TYR A 36 0.33 8.79 -2.20
CA TYR A 36 1.76 9.02 -2.01
C TYR A 36 2.58 8.54 -3.21
N GLY A 37 2.29 7.34 -3.70
CA GLY A 37 2.97 6.79 -4.88
C GLY A 37 2.69 7.61 -6.14
N ARG A 38 1.47 8.12 -6.30
CA ARG A 38 1.04 8.92 -7.45
C ARG A 38 1.46 10.41 -7.37
N GLY A 39 1.96 10.89 -6.21
CA GLY A 39 2.36 12.29 -6.03
C GLY A 39 1.20 13.26 -5.78
N THR A 40 0.00 12.75 -5.48
CA THR A 40 -1.22 13.53 -5.26
C THR A 40 -1.65 13.59 -3.79
N ALA A 41 -0.81 13.10 -2.87
CA ALA A 41 -1.07 13.13 -1.44
C ALA A 41 -1.09 14.55 -0.89
N ILE A 42 -1.93 14.76 0.12
CA ILE A 42 -1.97 15.93 0.99
C ILE A 42 -1.63 15.51 2.43
N ASP A 43 -1.45 16.47 3.34
CA ASP A 43 -1.00 16.20 4.72
C ASP A 43 -1.95 15.29 5.52
N THR A 44 -3.24 15.24 5.17
CA THR A 44 -4.25 14.36 5.79
C THR A 44 -4.36 12.99 5.14
N SER A 45 -3.62 12.72 4.05
CA SER A 45 -3.72 11.45 3.33
C SER A 45 -3.13 10.30 4.15
N ASP A 46 -3.82 9.17 4.14
CA ASP A 46 -3.28 7.90 4.64
C ASP A 46 -2.07 7.49 3.78
N ILE A 47 -1.11 6.81 4.38
CA ILE A 47 0.12 6.39 3.71
C ILE A 47 -0.05 4.94 3.26
N ASP A 48 -0.13 4.74 1.96
CA ASP A 48 -0.28 3.43 1.35
C ASP A 48 1.09 2.86 0.95
N ILE A 49 1.41 1.65 1.43
CA ILE A 49 2.66 0.95 1.14
C ILE A 49 2.33 -0.43 0.60
N LEU A 50 2.84 -0.76 -0.58
CA LEU A 50 2.91 -2.14 -1.03
C LEU A 50 4.20 -2.76 -0.48
N VAL A 51 4.10 -3.96 0.10
CA VAL A 51 5.24 -4.77 0.55
C VAL A 51 5.25 -6.09 -0.22
N GLU A 52 6.39 -6.40 -0.84
CA GLU A 52 6.55 -7.64 -1.60
C GLU A 52 6.79 -8.81 -0.64
N VAL A 53 6.08 -9.89 -0.88
CA VAL A 53 6.26 -11.19 -0.22
C VAL A 53 6.83 -12.16 -1.26
N PRO A 54 7.78 -13.05 -0.91
CA PRO A 54 8.34 -14.00 -1.86
C PRO A 54 7.28 -14.87 -2.54
N GLU A 55 7.42 -15.11 -3.83
CA GLU A 55 6.47 -15.93 -4.61
C GLU A 55 6.30 -17.35 -4.03
N SER A 56 7.33 -17.89 -3.40
CA SER A 56 7.24 -19.18 -2.70
C SER A 56 6.13 -19.23 -1.63
N ASN A 57 5.82 -18.09 -1.02
CA ASN A 57 4.73 -17.97 -0.07
C ASN A 57 3.35 -17.93 -0.75
N TYR A 58 3.25 -17.48 -2.01
CA TYR A 58 1.97 -17.46 -2.74
C TYR A 58 1.35 -18.85 -2.76
N ARG A 59 2.09 -19.85 -3.23
CA ARG A 59 1.61 -21.25 -3.29
C ARG A 59 1.18 -21.76 -1.91
N ARG A 60 1.94 -21.41 -0.87
CA ARG A 60 1.61 -21.81 0.49
C ARG A 60 0.26 -21.27 0.93
N TYR A 61 -0.02 -19.98 0.70
CA TYR A 61 -1.28 -19.35 1.13
C TYR A 61 -2.44 -19.71 0.20
N ASP A 62 -2.20 -19.89 -1.09
CA ASP A 62 -3.23 -20.23 -2.08
C ASP A 62 -3.79 -21.64 -1.86
N THR A 63 -2.95 -22.58 -1.45
CA THR A 63 -3.36 -23.98 -1.20
C THR A 63 -3.97 -24.21 0.19
N LEU A 64 -3.98 -23.23 1.07
CA LEU A 64 -4.55 -23.39 2.40
C LEU A 64 -6.08 -23.53 2.34
N LYS A 65 -6.60 -24.53 3.04
CA LYS A 65 -8.05 -24.65 3.26
C LYS A 65 -8.56 -23.45 4.05
N GLY A 66 -9.64 -22.85 3.59
CA GLY A 66 -10.20 -21.62 4.13
C GLY A 66 -9.57 -20.37 3.51
N ASN A 67 -9.66 -19.23 4.19
CA ASN A 67 -9.20 -17.96 3.68
C ASN A 67 -7.67 -17.81 3.87
N GLY A 68 -6.86 -18.28 2.92
CA GLY A 68 -5.40 -18.14 2.91
C GLY A 68 -4.96 -16.68 2.84
N GLN A 69 -5.74 -15.82 2.19
CA GLN A 69 -5.54 -14.38 2.10
C GLN A 69 -5.56 -13.74 3.49
N SER A 70 -6.53 -14.12 4.31
CA SER A 70 -6.61 -13.66 5.71
C SER A 70 -5.38 -14.09 6.51
N ARG A 71 -4.88 -15.31 6.29
CA ARG A 71 -3.68 -15.81 6.96
C ARG A 71 -2.42 -15.05 6.56
N LEU A 72 -2.30 -14.63 5.31
CA LEU A 72 -1.21 -13.76 4.85
C LEU A 72 -1.27 -12.41 5.58
N LEU A 73 -2.45 -11.77 5.62
CA LEU A 73 -2.62 -10.50 6.33
C LEU A 73 -2.28 -10.64 7.82
N GLN A 74 -2.67 -11.73 8.48
CA GLN A 74 -2.32 -11.98 9.87
C GLN A 74 -0.80 -12.18 10.07
N ALA A 75 -0.10 -12.84 9.14
CA ALA A 75 1.34 -12.99 9.20
C ALA A 75 2.05 -11.63 9.09
N VAL A 76 1.63 -10.77 8.14
CA VAL A 76 2.17 -9.41 8.02
C VAL A 76 1.84 -8.58 9.27
N ARG A 77 0.61 -8.65 9.79
CA ARG A 77 0.24 -7.99 11.05
C ARG A 77 1.16 -8.39 12.20
N ASN A 78 1.44 -9.67 12.36
CA ASN A 78 2.31 -10.18 13.42
C ASN A 78 3.76 -9.69 13.25
N ALA A 79 4.28 -9.65 12.02
CA ALA A 79 5.58 -9.07 11.72
C ALA A 79 5.66 -7.59 12.15
N LEU A 80 4.61 -6.81 11.87
CA LEU A 80 4.56 -5.40 12.25
C LEU A 80 4.44 -5.20 13.78
N LEU A 81 3.70 -6.07 14.47
CA LEU A 81 3.60 -6.03 15.94
C LEU A 81 4.94 -6.24 16.65
N SER A 82 5.89 -6.97 16.04
CA SER A 82 7.24 -7.12 16.57
C SER A 82 7.98 -5.78 16.66
N SER A 83 7.72 -4.85 15.73
CA SER A 83 8.33 -3.51 15.71
C SER A 83 7.47 -2.46 16.43
N TYR A 84 6.17 -2.68 16.50
CA TYR A 84 5.19 -1.74 17.05
C TYR A 84 4.24 -2.42 18.05
N PRO A 85 4.73 -2.95 19.18
CA PRO A 85 3.96 -3.80 20.10
C PRO A 85 2.80 -3.07 20.82
N ARG A 86 2.80 -1.73 20.81
CA ARG A 86 1.78 -0.89 21.47
C ARG A 86 0.91 -0.12 20.48
N THR A 87 1.07 -0.36 19.19
CA THR A 87 0.32 0.34 18.13
C THR A 87 -0.91 -0.47 17.76
N ASP A 88 -2.03 0.19 17.48
CA ASP A 88 -3.21 -0.48 16.96
C ASP A 88 -2.95 -0.94 15.52
N ILE A 89 -2.86 -2.26 15.33
CA ILE A 89 -2.58 -2.89 14.04
C ILE A 89 -3.65 -3.94 13.77
N ARG A 90 -4.37 -3.79 12.66
CA ARG A 90 -5.49 -4.65 12.27
C ARG A 90 -5.37 -5.11 10.83
N ALA A 91 -5.65 -6.39 10.60
CA ALA A 91 -5.84 -6.91 9.24
C ALA A 91 -7.29 -6.66 8.81
N ASP A 92 -7.50 -6.03 7.67
CA ASP A 92 -8.82 -5.64 7.18
C ASP A 92 -8.89 -5.66 5.65
N GLY A 93 -9.77 -6.47 5.12
CA GLY A 93 -10.01 -6.57 3.67
C GLY A 93 -8.78 -6.98 2.89
N GLN A 94 -8.05 -6.02 2.37
CA GLN A 94 -6.88 -6.21 1.49
C GLN A 94 -5.56 -5.81 2.16
N VAL A 95 -5.62 -5.11 3.29
CA VAL A 95 -4.45 -4.42 3.89
C VAL A 95 -4.32 -4.72 5.38
N VAL A 96 -3.13 -4.42 5.89
CA VAL A 96 -2.91 -4.28 7.33
C VAL A 96 -2.86 -2.80 7.67
N LYS A 97 -3.83 -2.34 8.46
CA LYS A 97 -3.96 -0.96 8.91
C LYS A 97 -3.14 -0.74 10.18
N VAL A 98 -2.33 0.31 10.18
CA VAL A 98 -1.51 0.73 11.32
C VAL A 98 -1.95 2.14 11.73
N GLN A 99 -2.50 2.26 12.94
CA GLN A 99 -2.96 3.54 13.47
C GLN A 99 -1.99 4.03 14.55
N PHE A 100 -1.23 5.07 14.24
CA PHE A 100 -0.28 5.66 15.18
C PHE A 100 -0.96 6.63 16.14
N SER A 101 -0.37 6.80 17.33
CA SER A 101 -0.90 7.65 18.40
C SER A 101 -0.95 9.14 18.06
N ASP A 102 -0.16 9.59 17.08
CA ASP A 102 -0.19 10.96 16.58
C ASP A 102 -1.22 11.22 15.47
N GLY A 103 -2.09 10.23 15.22
CA GLY A 103 -3.15 10.31 14.21
C GLY A 103 -2.76 9.86 12.81
N MET A 104 -1.46 9.64 12.54
CA MET A 104 -1.02 9.12 11.24
C MET A 104 -1.54 7.69 11.03
N LYS A 105 -2.02 7.43 9.83
CA LYS A 105 -2.47 6.11 9.41
C LYS A 105 -1.60 5.58 8.28
N MET A 106 -1.39 4.27 8.30
CA MET A 106 -0.64 3.60 7.26
C MET A 106 -1.38 2.32 6.88
N GLU A 107 -1.55 2.10 5.58
CA GLU A 107 -2.12 0.87 5.03
C GLU A 107 -1.02 0.09 4.33
N VAL A 108 -0.82 -1.15 4.76
CA VAL A 108 0.24 -2.03 4.25
C VAL A 108 -0.41 -3.14 3.44
N LEU A 109 -0.20 -3.10 2.12
CA LEU A 109 -0.70 -4.05 1.15
C LEU A 109 0.37 -5.12 0.87
N PRO A 110 0.26 -6.34 1.40
CA PRO A 110 1.17 -7.41 1.00
C PRO A 110 0.83 -7.89 -0.41
N ALA A 111 1.86 -8.11 -1.23
CA ALA A 111 1.67 -8.51 -2.61
C ALA A 111 2.79 -9.42 -3.10
N PHE A 112 2.47 -10.25 -4.07
CA PHE A 112 3.41 -11.12 -4.77
C PHE A 112 3.71 -10.52 -6.14
N ARG A 113 4.99 -10.30 -6.42
CA ARG A 113 5.43 -9.77 -7.71
C ARG A 113 5.30 -10.84 -8.79
N LYS A 114 4.64 -10.47 -9.90
CA LYS A 114 4.63 -11.26 -11.12
C LYS A 114 5.55 -10.58 -12.13
N PRO A 115 6.72 -11.17 -12.46
CA PRO A 115 7.58 -10.61 -13.48
C PRO A 115 6.84 -10.53 -14.82
N SER A 116 6.87 -9.37 -15.46
CA SER A 116 6.32 -9.22 -16.80
C SER A 116 7.41 -9.49 -17.83
N TYR A 117 7.15 -10.41 -18.74
CA TYR A 117 8.03 -10.67 -19.88
C TYR A 117 7.76 -9.75 -21.07
N ILE A 118 6.67 -9.00 -21.05
CA ILE A 118 6.20 -8.14 -22.16
C ILE A 118 6.33 -6.66 -21.81
N SER A 119 6.20 -6.32 -20.53
CA SER A 119 6.25 -4.95 -20.01
C SER A 119 7.46 -4.76 -19.10
N THR A 120 8.03 -3.57 -19.10
CA THR A 120 9.07 -3.17 -18.12
C THR A 120 8.54 -2.98 -16.70
N MET A 121 7.22 -3.08 -16.53
CA MET A 121 6.54 -2.85 -15.25
C MET A 121 5.93 -4.14 -14.74
N ASP A 122 6.27 -4.49 -13.50
CA ASP A 122 5.78 -5.70 -12.85
C ASP A 122 4.32 -5.54 -12.41
N GLU A 123 3.56 -6.60 -12.63
CA GLU A 123 2.24 -6.78 -12.05
C GLU A 123 2.39 -7.42 -10.65
N TYR A 124 1.47 -7.07 -9.75
CA TYR A 124 1.40 -7.64 -8.42
C TYR A 124 0.07 -8.34 -8.19
N THR A 125 0.12 -9.48 -7.49
CA THR A 125 -1.06 -10.17 -6.98
C THR A 125 -1.17 -9.91 -5.48
N TYR A 126 -2.33 -9.50 -5.01
CA TYR A 126 -2.57 -9.15 -3.62
C TYR A 126 -3.84 -9.81 -3.06
N PRO A 127 -3.96 -9.98 -1.74
CA PRO A 127 -5.10 -10.63 -1.13
C PRO A 127 -6.32 -9.72 -1.06
N ASP A 128 -7.50 -10.33 -1.22
CA ASP A 128 -8.78 -9.79 -0.75
C ASP A 128 -9.44 -10.86 0.13
N THR A 129 -9.72 -10.53 1.38
CA THR A 129 -10.27 -11.47 2.36
C THR A 129 -11.80 -11.52 2.34
N ASN A 130 -12.45 -10.67 1.56
CA ASN A 130 -13.89 -10.63 1.45
C ASN A 130 -14.44 -11.86 0.70
N ASN A 131 -15.68 -12.22 0.96
CA ASN A 131 -16.41 -13.30 0.26
C ASN A 131 -15.67 -14.64 0.21
N GLY A 132 -14.96 -14.99 1.29
CA GLY A 132 -14.22 -16.25 1.38
C GLY A 132 -12.77 -16.19 0.90
N GLY A 133 -12.34 -15.06 0.40
CA GLY A 133 -10.98 -14.79 -0.03
C GLY A 133 -10.74 -15.01 -1.53
N CYS A 134 -10.08 -14.07 -2.14
CA CYS A 134 -9.59 -14.16 -3.53
C CYS A 134 -8.27 -13.39 -3.71
N TRP A 135 -7.66 -13.56 -4.87
CA TRP A 135 -6.47 -12.82 -5.26
C TRP A 135 -6.82 -11.83 -6.36
N LEU A 136 -6.41 -10.59 -6.17
CA LEU A 136 -6.59 -9.50 -7.13
C LEU A 136 -5.24 -9.10 -7.72
N SER A 137 -5.27 -8.39 -8.85
CA SER A 137 -4.07 -7.90 -9.52
C SER A 137 -4.02 -6.38 -9.53
N THR A 138 -2.79 -5.82 -9.47
CA THR A 138 -2.54 -4.38 -9.60
C THR A 138 -1.19 -4.12 -10.25
N ASN A 139 -1.06 -2.97 -10.90
CA ASN A 139 0.21 -2.49 -11.44
C ASN A 139 0.45 -1.04 -11.00
N PRO A 140 0.87 -0.80 -9.75
CA PRO A 140 1.02 0.54 -9.20
C PRO A 140 2.08 1.38 -9.93
N LYS A 141 3.12 0.75 -10.49
CA LYS A 141 4.15 1.48 -11.24
C LYS A 141 3.59 2.02 -12.56
N ALA A 142 2.76 1.23 -13.26
CA ALA A 142 2.10 1.68 -14.47
C ALA A 142 1.12 2.83 -14.19
N GLU A 143 0.34 2.74 -13.12
CA GLU A 143 -0.55 3.81 -12.68
C GLU A 143 0.23 5.11 -12.38
N GLN A 144 1.33 5.01 -11.62
CA GLN A 144 2.17 6.16 -11.27
C GLN A 144 2.80 6.80 -12.51
N GLU A 145 3.28 6.00 -13.46
CA GLU A 145 3.89 6.50 -14.68
C GLU A 145 2.87 7.16 -15.61
N ALA A 146 1.69 6.55 -15.77
CA ALA A 146 0.61 7.12 -16.55
C ALA A 146 0.19 8.49 -15.99
N LEU A 147 0.05 8.59 -14.68
CA LEU A 147 -0.32 9.86 -14.04
C LEU A 147 0.79 10.91 -14.13
N ARG A 148 2.05 10.50 -13.96
CA ARG A 148 3.21 11.38 -14.13
C ARG A 148 3.30 11.92 -15.56
N SER A 149 3.07 11.07 -16.55
CA SER A 149 3.03 11.48 -17.96
C SER A 149 1.95 12.51 -18.21
N LYS A 150 0.71 12.27 -17.75
CA LYS A 150 -0.38 13.26 -17.85
C LYS A 150 -0.05 14.57 -17.13
N ASN A 151 0.58 14.50 -15.94
CA ASN A 151 0.97 15.70 -15.20
C ASN A 151 2.02 16.54 -15.94
N ASN A 152 2.98 15.89 -16.59
CA ASN A 152 3.97 16.55 -17.42
C ASN A 152 3.31 17.25 -18.63
N MET A 153 2.34 16.61 -19.28
CA MET A 153 1.57 17.19 -20.39
C MET A 153 0.76 18.42 -19.95
N SER A 154 0.32 18.47 -18.70
CA SER A 154 -0.42 19.59 -18.12
C SER A 154 0.48 20.61 -17.38
N PHE A 155 1.79 20.56 -17.57
CA PHE A 155 2.77 21.43 -16.90
C PHE A 155 2.64 21.47 -15.36
N GLY A 156 2.29 20.32 -14.76
CA GLY A 156 2.14 20.17 -13.31
C GLY A 156 0.72 20.41 -12.78
N LEU A 157 -0.18 20.95 -13.59
CA LEU A 157 -1.52 21.35 -13.17
C LEU A 157 -2.36 20.17 -12.66
N LEU A 158 -2.18 18.97 -13.22
CA LEU A 158 -2.94 17.79 -12.80
C LEU A 158 -2.71 17.46 -11.32
N PHE A 159 -1.46 17.38 -10.87
CA PHE A 159 -1.15 17.07 -9.47
C PHE A 159 -1.70 18.13 -8.52
N ASP A 160 -1.60 19.39 -8.86
CA ASP A 160 -2.11 20.48 -8.02
C ASP A 160 -3.64 20.44 -7.95
N THR A 161 -4.31 20.16 -9.06
CA THR A 161 -5.77 19.99 -9.11
C THR A 161 -6.21 18.81 -8.23
N CYS A 162 -5.57 17.65 -8.36
CA CYS A 162 -5.87 16.49 -7.53
C CYS A 162 -5.70 16.79 -6.03
N LYS A 163 -4.65 17.48 -5.64
CA LYS A 163 -4.43 17.91 -4.24
C LYS A 163 -5.51 18.85 -3.74
N HIS A 164 -5.91 19.84 -4.55
CA HIS A 164 -6.99 20.76 -4.20
C HIS A 164 -8.33 20.03 -4.02
N ILE A 165 -8.69 19.12 -4.94
CA ILE A 165 -9.91 18.34 -4.81
C ILE A 165 -9.89 17.47 -3.56
N ARG A 166 -8.75 16.83 -3.22
CA ARG A 166 -8.59 16.06 -1.98
C ARG A 166 -8.77 16.94 -0.75
N PHE A 167 -8.14 18.11 -0.75
CA PHE A 167 -8.29 19.07 0.35
C PHE A 167 -9.75 19.49 0.54
N ILE A 168 -10.46 19.81 -0.54
CA ILE A 168 -11.88 20.19 -0.50
C ILE A 168 -12.73 19.02 0.01
N ARG A 169 -12.54 17.82 -0.52
CA ARG A 169 -13.25 16.62 -0.05
C ARG A 169 -13.06 16.40 1.45
N ASP A 170 -11.83 16.42 1.93
CA ASP A 170 -11.51 16.06 3.30
C ASP A 170 -11.99 17.12 4.32
N ASN A 171 -12.04 18.39 3.93
CA ASN A 171 -12.43 19.48 4.82
C ASN A 171 -13.91 19.86 4.74
N TYR A 172 -14.55 19.71 3.58
CA TYR A 172 -15.90 20.22 3.36
C TYR A 172 -16.92 19.12 3.01
N PHE A 173 -16.46 17.98 2.50
CA PHE A 173 -17.29 16.89 2.01
C PHE A 173 -16.88 15.52 2.58
N SER A 174 -16.38 15.48 3.81
CA SER A 174 -15.87 14.26 4.46
C SER A 174 -16.92 13.15 4.63
N SER A 175 -18.22 13.49 4.59
CA SER A 175 -19.31 12.52 4.58
C SER A 175 -19.54 11.82 3.24
N TYR A 176 -19.00 12.35 2.13
CA TYR A 176 -19.07 11.73 0.82
C TYR A 176 -17.89 10.81 0.58
N HIS A 177 -18.17 9.54 0.34
CA HIS A 177 -17.14 8.58 0.02
C HIS A 177 -16.73 8.69 -1.47
N LEU A 178 -15.74 9.53 -1.74
CA LEU A 178 -15.10 9.59 -3.05
C LEU A 178 -13.69 9.01 -2.95
N SER A 179 -13.46 7.88 -3.63
CA SER A 179 -12.16 7.21 -3.58
C SER A 179 -11.05 8.06 -4.22
N GLY A 180 -9.84 7.95 -3.70
CA GLY A 180 -8.70 8.72 -4.20
C GLY A 180 -8.35 8.43 -5.65
N ILE A 181 -8.61 7.21 -6.15
CA ILE A 181 -8.35 6.87 -7.55
C ILE A 181 -9.28 7.60 -8.50
N VAL A 182 -10.53 7.85 -8.11
CA VAL A 182 -11.49 8.62 -8.92
C VAL A 182 -11.06 10.09 -9.04
N ILE A 183 -10.43 10.65 -8.00
CA ILE A 183 -9.90 12.02 -8.08
C ILE A 183 -8.71 12.11 -9.03
N ASP A 184 -7.90 11.06 -9.09
CA ASP A 184 -6.66 11.03 -9.86
C ASP A 184 -6.88 10.56 -11.33
N SER A 185 -8.07 10.10 -11.68
CA SER A 185 -8.41 9.63 -13.04
C SER A 185 -8.85 10.77 -13.96
#